data_def7cf58afa47360830f295b2b6c2835
#
_entry.id   def7cf58afa47360830f295b2b6c2835
#
_cell.length_a   1.000
_cell.length_b   1.000
_cell.length_c   1.000
_cell.angle_alpha   90.00
_cell.angle_beta   90.00
_cell.angle_gamma   90.00
#
_symmetry.space_group_name_H-M   'P 1'
#
loop_
_entity.id
_entity.type
_entity.pdbx_description
1 polymer ?
#
loop_
_entity_poly.entity_id
_entity_poly.type
_entity_poly.pdbx_seq_one_letter_code
_entity_poly.pdbx_strand_id
1 'polypeptide(L)'
;MKKFLVVALMLVASAAFVYTGYAGESLKSGPQIGEKARPQPFFPLNINGPTPNEKQCLVCRNGDNPVAMIFAREPNENLVMLIKKLDAETVKNSEKKMGSFCVFCNDSEGLSTKLADLAKNESLKKFTLAIDNPTGPAPYNISKDADITVVLYTKSKVVANYTFKKGEFKAADVEKIVSDVSKIVK
;
A
#
# COMPACT_ATOMS: atom_id res chain seq x y z
N MET A 1 -24.42 -67.49 43.78
CA MET A 1 -23.69 -67.26 42.54
C MET A 1 -23.97 -65.82 42.09
N LYS A 2 -23.15 -64.89 42.51
CA LYS A 2 -23.30 -63.42 42.23
C LYS A 2 -22.27 -63.04 41.16
N LYS A 3 -22.74 -62.64 40.01
CA LYS A 3 -21.90 -62.14 38.92
C LYS A 3 -21.58 -60.65 39.17
N PHE A 4 -20.32 -60.32 39.40
CA PHE A 4 -19.86 -58.93 39.44
C PHE A 4 -19.59 -58.45 38.04
N LEU A 5 -20.31 -57.39 37.65
CA LEU A 5 -20.10 -56.66 36.39
C LEU A 5 -19.13 -55.52 36.69
N VAL A 6 -17.92 -55.60 36.15
CA VAL A 6 -16.93 -54.51 36.25
C VAL A 6 -17.14 -53.62 35.02
N VAL A 7 -17.66 -52.42 35.26
CA VAL A 7 -17.76 -51.38 34.25
C VAL A 7 -16.45 -50.57 34.27
N ALA A 8 -15.63 -50.75 33.23
CA ALA A 8 -14.42 -49.95 33.03
C ALA A 8 -14.80 -48.59 32.40
N LEU A 9 -14.67 -47.54 33.18
CA LEU A 9 -14.88 -46.14 32.72
C LEU A 9 -13.60 -45.69 32.02
N MET A 10 -13.59 -45.62 30.66
CA MET A 10 -12.50 -44.98 29.92
C MET A 10 -12.69 -43.48 29.92
N LEU A 11 -11.85 -42.77 30.68
CA LEU A 11 -11.66 -41.33 30.61
C LEU A 11 -10.86 -40.99 29.36
N VAL A 12 -11.52 -40.47 28.32
CA VAL A 12 -10.88 -39.87 27.15
C VAL A 12 -10.52 -38.43 27.56
N ALA A 13 -9.27 -38.22 27.90
CA ALA A 13 -8.72 -36.86 28.09
C ALA A 13 -8.50 -36.22 26.72
N SER A 14 -9.45 -35.39 26.29
CA SER A 14 -9.30 -34.54 25.09
C SER A 14 -8.32 -33.41 25.44
N ALA A 15 -7.07 -33.53 25.04
CA ALA A 15 -6.11 -32.44 25.06
C ALA A 15 -6.54 -31.38 24.01
N ALA A 16 -7.22 -30.34 24.47
CA ALA A 16 -7.46 -29.16 23.66
C ALA A 16 -6.10 -28.44 23.46
N PHE A 17 -5.50 -28.65 22.29
CA PHE A 17 -4.37 -27.80 21.86
C PHE A 17 -4.90 -26.40 21.64
N VAL A 18 -4.70 -25.53 22.62
CA VAL A 18 -4.89 -24.09 22.44
C VAL A 18 -3.74 -23.61 21.57
N TYR A 19 -4.00 -23.48 20.27
CA TYR A 19 -3.12 -22.74 19.38
C TYR A 19 -3.20 -21.27 19.80
N THR A 20 -2.31 -20.85 20.69
CA THR A 20 -2.01 -19.42 20.86
C THR A 20 -1.25 -18.99 19.62
N GLY A 21 -2.01 -18.59 18.58
CA GLY A 21 -1.43 -17.89 17.44
C GLY A 21 -0.79 -16.61 17.97
N TYR A 22 0.54 -16.57 18.03
CA TYR A 22 1.26 -15.31 18.12
C TYR A 22 0.85 -14.50 16.86
N ALA A 23 -0.12 -13.63 17.01
CA ALA A 23 -0.34 -12.57 16.05
C ALA A 23 0.91 -11.69 16.13
N GLY A 24 1.90 -11.98 15.31
CA GLY A 24 3.07 -11.13 15.14
C GLY A 24 2.56 -9.71 14.88
N GLU A 25 3.13 -8.74 15.58
CA GLU A 25 2.74 -7.34 15.40
C GLU A 25 2.81 -7.01 13.90
N SER A 26 1.69 -6.60 13.32
CA SER A 26 1.61 -6.32 11.89
C SER A 26 2.62 -5.22 11.54
N LEU A 27 3.40 -5.41 10.48
CA LEU A 27 4.39 -4.43 10.03
C LEU A 27 3.71 -3.08 9.82
N LYS A 28 4.14 -2.06 10.56
CA LYS A 28 3.67 -0.68 10.42
C LYS A 28 4.60 0.08 9.48
N SER A 29 4.06 0.70 8.46
CA SER A 29 4.78 1.56 7.54
C SER A 29 3.85 2.65 7.02
N GLY A 30 4.36 3.87 6.92
CA GLY A 30 3.57 5.02 6.52
C GLY A 30 2.58 5.51 7.57
N PRO A 31 1.87 6.60 7.29
CA PRO A 31 0.81 7.11 8.17
C PRO A 31 -0.29 6.08 8.38
N GLN A 32 -0.71 5.88 9.64
CA GLN A 32 -1.69 4.85 10.02
C GLN A 32 -3.12 5.36 9.92
N ILE A 33 -4.10 4.42 9.91
CA ILE A 33 -5.54 4.76 9.81
C ILE A 33 -5.94 5.76 10.90
N GLY A 34 -6.61 6.83 10.49
CA GLY A 34 -7.04 7.92 11.36
C GLY A 34 -6.00 9.02 11.58
N GLU A 35 -4.73 8.75 11.26
CA GLU A 35 -3.67 9.76 11.34
C GLU A 35 -3.73 10.76 10.18
N LYS A 36 -2.93 11.82 10.31
CA LYS A 36 -2.72 12.81 9.25
C LYS A 36 -1.94 12.18 8.10
N ALA A 37 -2.56 12.09 6.92
CA ALA A 37 -1.94 11.48 5.74
C ALA A 37 -0.76 12.28 5.17
N ARG A 38 -0.71 13.56 5.47
CA ARG A 38 0.30 14.52 4.98
C ARG A 38 0.98 15.19 6.18
N PRO A 39 1.86 14.49 6.91
CA PRO A 39 2.51 15.04 8.09
C PRO A 39 3.34 16.29 7.73
N GLN A 40 4.09 16.24 6.61
CA GLN A 40 4.88 17.36 6.07
C GLN A 40 4.97 17.29 4.54
N PRO A 41 5.23 18.42 3.85
CA PRO A 41 5.61 18.41 2.43
C PRO A 41 6.91 17.65 2.20
N PHE A 42 6.99 16.95 1.06
CA PHE A 42 8.22 16.36 0.54
C PHE A 42 8.24 16.48 -0.99
N PHE A 43 9.42 16.43 -1.59
CA PHE A 43 9.64 16.82 -2.98
C PHE A 43 10.37 15.72 -3.76
N PRO A 44 9.71 14.61 -4.11
CA PRO A 44 10.31 13.57 -4.92
C PRO A 44 10.54 14.06 -6.35
N LEU A 45 11.45 13.41 -7.07
CA LEU A 45 11.66 13.64 -8.51
C LEU A 45 10.52 12.95 -9.28
N ASN A 46 9.65 13.71 -9.91
CA ASN A 46 8.59 13.16 -10.76
C ASN A 46 9.17 12.61 -12.06
N ILE A 47 8.72 11.43 -12.48
CA ILE A 47 9.16 10.79 -13.72
C ILE A 47 8.20 11.06 -14.88
N ASN A 48 6.91 11.11 -14.58
CA ASN A 48 5.84 11.42 -15.52
C ASN A 48 4.82 12.40 -14.91
N GLY A 49 3.73 12.62 -15.62
CA GLY A 49 2.66 13.52 -15.17
C GLY A 49 2.89 14.96 -15.63
N PRO A 50 2.28 15.98 -14.99
CA PRO A 50 2.33 17.37 -15.45
C PRO A 50 3.70 18.04 -15.38
N THR A 51 4.60 17.54 -14.54
CA THR A 51 5.92 18.12 -14.28
C THR A 51 6.99 17.03 -14.27
N PRO A 52 7.22 16.37 -15.43
CA PRO A 52 8.24 15.33 -15.53
C PRO A 52 9.63 15.91 -15.34
N ASN A 53 10.51 15.15 -14.69
CA ASN A 53 11.89 15.52 -14.35
C ASN A 53 12.03 16.72 -13.40
N GLU A 54 10.97 17.09 -12.67
CA GLU A 54 10.99 18.12 -11.66
C GLU A 54 10.73 17.55 -10.25
N LYS A 55 11.33 18.16 -9.25
CA LYS A 55 11.00 17.88 -7.85
C LYS A 55 9.76 18.67 -7.44
N GLN A 56 8.68 17.98 -7.13
CA GLN A 56 7.43 18.62 -6.72
C GLN A 56 6.72 17.89 -5.58
N CYS A 57 6.03 18.67 -4.76
CA CYS A 57 5.26 18.15 -3.64
C CYS A 57 3.92 17.56 -4.12
N LEU A 58 3.90 16.23 -4.34
CA LEU A 58 2.70 15.52 -4.80
C LEU A 58 1.54 15.58 -3.78
N VAL A 59 1.85 15.52 -2.48
CA VAL A 59 0.83 15.64 -1.43
C VAL A 59 0.27 17.07 -1.32
N CYS A 60 1.10 18.10 -1.61
CA CYS A 60 0.63 19.49 -1.65
C CYS A 60 -0.31 19.73 -2.83
N ARG A 61 0.03 19.19 -4.00
CA ARG A 61 -0.77 19.31 -5.22
C ARG A 61 -2.18 18.70 -5.06
N ASN A 62 -2.23 17.55 -4.39
CA ASN A 62 -3.50 16.84 -4.19
C ASN A 62 -4.32 17.40 -3.02
N GLY A 63 -3.71 18.08 -2.06
CA GLY A 63 -4.42 18.71 -0.94
C GLY A 63 -5.31 17.74 -0.18
N ASP A 64 -6.56 18.15 0.09
CA ASP A 64 -7.57 17.37 0.82
C ASP A 64 -8.40 16.45 -0.06
N ASN A 65 -8.06 16.39 -1.35
CA ASN A 65 -8.74 15.51 -2.30
C ASN A 65 -8.57 14.03 -1.93
N PRO A 66 -9.41 13.12 -2.50
CA PRO A 66 -9.17 11.68 -2.42
C PRO A 66 -7.85 11.30 -3.09
N VAL A 67 -7.00 10.53 -2.42
CA VAL A 67 -5.69 10.15 -2.95
C VAL A 67 -5.34 8.71 -2.62
N ALA A 68 -4.78 8.01 -3.62
CA ALA A 68 -4.04 6.78 -3.45
C ALA A 68 -2.53 7.09 -3.53
N MET A 69 -1.84 7.03 -2.39
CA MET A 69 -0.41 7.27 -2.24
C MET A 69 0.30 5.94 -1.99
N ILE A 70 1.33 5.66 -2.79
CA ILE A 70 2.12 4.43 -2.67
C ILE A 70 3.58 4.80 -2.42
N PHE A 71 4.22 4.07 -1.51
CA PHE A 71 5.67 3.99 -1.37
C PHE A 71 6.10 2.57 -1.71
N ALA A 72 7.11 2.42 -2.57
CA ALA A 72 7.59 1.11 -3.01
C ALA A 72 9.12 1.10 -3.12
N ARG A 73 9.72 -0.10 -3.10
CA ARG A 73 11.17 -0.26 -3.30
C ARG A 73 11.50 -0.46 -4.77
N GLU A 74 10.78 -1.34 -5.44
CA GLU A 74 11.00 -1.71 -6.84
C GLU A 74 9.67 -1.98 -7.54
N PRO A 75 9.57 -1.74 -8.86
CA PRO A 75 8.42 -2.16 -9.63
C PRO A 75 8.41 -3.70 -9.77
N ASN A 76 7.25 -4.31 -9.52
CA ASN A 76 6.96 -5.72 -9.79
C ASN A 76 5.60 -5.85 -10.48
N GLU A 77 5.29 -7.02 -11.03
CA GLU A 77 4.08 -7.24 -11.84
C GLU A 77 2.79 -6.84 -11.11
N ASN A 78 2.62 -7.25 -9.84
CA ASN A 78 1.41 -6.91 -9.08
C ASN A 78 1.33 -5.40 -8.78
N LEU A 79 2.47 -4.74 -8.51
CA LEU A 79 2.51 -3.28 -8.32
C LEU A 79 2.16 -2.54 -9.62
N VAL A 80 2.67 -3.00 -10.77
CA VAL A 80 2.32 -2.44 -12.08
C VAL A 80 0.82 -2.60 -12.33
N MET A 81 0.24 -3.76 -12.03
CA MET A 81 -1.21 -3.99 -12.12
C MET A 81 -1.98 -3.01 -11.22
N LEU A 82 -1.55 -2.80 -9.98
CA LEU A 82 -2.17 -1.84 -9.06
C LEU A 82 -2.09 -0.41 -9.61
N ILE A 83 -0.91 0.02 -10.07
CA ILE A 83 -0.70 1.35 -10.68
C ILE A 83 -1.67 1.59 -11.83
N LYS A 84 -1.79 0.63 -12.75
CA LYS A 84 -2.70 0.70 -13.90
C LYS A 84 -4.17 0.81 -13.49
N LYS A 85 -4.60 -0.01 -12.54
CA LYS A 85 -5.98 0.03 -12.02
C LYS A 85 -6.26 1.35 -11.28
N LEU A 86 -5.32 1.85 -10.49
CA LEU A 86 -5.46 3.13 -9.80
C LEU A 86 -5.41 4.33 -10.76
N ASP A 87 -4.67 4.24 -11.88
CA ASP A 87 -4.74 5.24 -12.95
C ASP A 87 -6.17 5.31 -13.53
N ALA A 88 -6.76 4.16 -13.84
CA ALA A 88 -8.12 4.08 -14.34
C ALA A 88 -9.14 4.64 -13.32
N GLU A 89 -9.03 4.30 -12.04
CA GLU A 89 -9.89 4.87 -10.98
C GLU A 89 -9.69 6.38 -10.83
N THR A 90 -8.46 6.89 -11.00
CA THR A 90 -8.16 8.32 -10.95
C THR A 90 -8.80 9.07 -12.13
N VAL A 91 -8.77 8.47 -13.32
CA VAL A 91 -9.46 9.02 -14.51
C VAL A 91 -10.98 9.03 -14.28
N LYS A 92 -11.55 7.93 -13.84
CA LYS A 92 -12.99 7.77 -13.57
C LYS A 92 -13.50 8.75 -12.51
N ASN A 93 -12.70 9.02 -11.48
CA ASN A 93 -13.07 9.93 -10.39
C ASN A 93 -12.44 11.34 -10.54
N SER A 94 -12.18 11.77 -11.78
CA SER A 94 -11.56 13.07 -12.06
C SER A 94 -12.41 14.26 -11.63
N GLU A 95 -13.73 14.17 -11.68
CA GLU A 95 -14.66 15.21 -11.17
C GLU A 95 -14.53 15.40 -9.65
N LYS A 96 -14.20 14.33 -8.91
CA LYS A 96 -13.89 14.38 -7.47
C LYS A 96 -12.43 14.76 -7.18
N LYS A 97 -11.68 15.15 -8.22
CA LYS A 97 -10.27 15.54 -8.15
C LYS A 97 -9.39 14.46 -7.51
N MET A 98 -9.73 13.17 -7.71
CA MET A 98 -8.91 12.09 -7.20
C MET A 98 -7.49 12.18 -7.77
N GLY A 99 -6.49 12.01 -6.90
CA GLY A 99 -5.09 11.88 -7.26
C GLY A 99 -4.55 10.50 -6.96
N SER A 100 -3.51 10.10 -7.70
CA SER A 100 -2.77 8.87 -7.41
C SER A 100 -1.31 9.00 -7.80
N PHE A 101 -0.43 8.43 -6.99
CA PHE A 101 1.00 8.44 -7.26
C PHE A 101 1.74 7.34 -6.50
N CYS A 102 2.90 6.96 -7.03
CA CYS A 102 3.84 6.05 -6.39
C CYS A 102 5.22 6.71 -6.28
N VAL A 103 5.77 6.72 -5.08
CA VAL A 103 7.13 7.17 -4.79
C VAL A 103 8.01 5.94 -4.60
N PHE A 104 8.94 5.73 -5.49
CA PHE A 104 9.94 4.69 -5.36
C PHE A 104 11.07 5.18 -4.45
N CYS A 105 11.15 4.59 -3.26
CA CYS A 105 12.20 4.85 -2.27
C CYS A 105 13.44 4.03 -2.65
N ASN A 106 14.14 4.48 -3.70
CA ASN A 106 15.24 3.76 -4.33
C ASN A 106 16.07 4.75 -5.18
N ASP A 107 17.39 4.62 -5.14
CA ASP A 107 18.33 5.48 -5.87
C ASP A 107 19.19 4.70 -6.89
N SER A 108 18.75 3.47 -7.27
CA SER A 108 19.49 2.65 -8.23
C SER A 108 19.59 3.33 -9.59
N GLU A 109 20.76 3.20 -10.20
CA GLU A 109 21.02 3.67 -11.54
C GLU A 109 20.02 3.05 -12.55
N GLY A 110 19.53 3.87 -13.48
CA GLY A 110 18.57 3.42 -14.51
C GLY A 110 17.11 3.32 -14.05
N LEU A 111 16.80 3.47 -12.76
CA LEU A 111 15.41 3.40 -12.27
C LEU A 111 14.52 4.47 -12.95
N SER A 112 15.04 5.68 -13.13
CA SER A 112 14.29 6.77 -13.80
C SER A 112 13.85 6.37 -15.21
N THR A 113 14.76 5.80 -16.03
CA THR A 113 14.45 5.31 -17.36
C THR A 113 13.42 4.18 -17.32
N LYS A 114 13.63 3.20 -16.43
CA LYS A 114 12.69 2.08 -16.25
C LYS A 114 11.27 2.55 -15.90
N LEU A 115 11.13 3.56 -15.04
CA LEU A 115 9.84 4.12 -14.67
C LEU A 115 9.22 4.97 -15.79
N ALA A 116 10.03 5.68 -16.56
CA ALA A 116 9.56 6.41 -17.74
C ALA A 116 9.00 5.46 -18.80
N ASP A 117 9.71 4.36 -19.07
CA ASP A 117 9.26 3.29 -19.96
C ASP A 117 7.98 2.62 -19.42
N LEU A 118 7.89 2.36 -18.13
CA LEU A 118 6.69 1.83 -17.51
C LEU A 118 5.49 2.77 -17.73
N ALA A 119 5.64 4.07 -17.45
CA ALA A 119 4.57 5.04 -17.63
C ALA A 119 4.07 5.07 -19.08
N LYS A 120 4.98 4.99 -20.05
CA LYS A 120 4.68 4.95 -21.48
C LYS A 120 4.01 3.64 -21.91
N ASN A 121 4.59 2.50 -21.52
CA ASN A 121 4.10 1.17 -21.91
C ASN A 121 2.70 0.90 -21.36
N GLU A 122 2.43 1.30 -20.11
CA GLU A 122 1.12 1.18 -19.47
C GLU A 122 0.16 2.32 -19.85
N SER A 123 0.61 3.29 -20.66
CA SER A 123 -0.18 4.44 -21.09
C SER A 123 -0.84 5.20 -19.94
N LEU A 124 -0.08 5.45 -18.86
CA LEU A 124 -0.59 6.13 -17.67
C LEU A 124 -1.04 7.55 -17.99
N LYS A 125 -2.27 7.90 -17.59
CA LYS A 125 -2.93 9.17 -17.93
C LYS A 125 -2.87 10.19 -16.79
N LYS A 126 -3.07 9.74 -15.55
CA LYS A 126 -3.18 10.60 -14.37
C LYS A 126 -2.31 10.14 -13.21
N PHE A 127 -1.83 8.91 -13.23
CA PHE A 127 -0.97 8.37 -12.19
C PHE A 127 0.45 8.91 -12.32
N THR A 128 1.01 9.45 -11.22
CA THR A 128 2.38 9.96 -11.21
C THR A 128 3.33 8.94 -10.59
N LEU A 129 4.42 8.62 -11.28
CA LEU A 129 5.57 7.89 -10.77
C LEU A 129 6.63 8.88 -10.35
N ALA A 130 7.24 8.66 -9.19
CA ALA A 130 8.29 9.53 -8.67
C ALA A 130 9.36 8.73 -7.94
N ILE A 131 10.52 9.32 -7.73
CA ILE A 131 11.66 8.73 -7.02
C ILE A 131 12.03 9.62 -5.83
N ASP A 132 12.29 8.99 -4.69
CA ASP A 132 12.88 9.61 -3.51
C ASP A 132 14.04 8.75 -2.99
N ASN A 133 14.75 9.23 -1.98
CA ASN A 133 15.86 8.50 -1.36
C ASN A 133 15.40 7.14 -0.78
N PRO A 134 16.32 6.17 -0.60
CA PRO A 134 15.98 4.81 -0.14
C PRO A 134 15.30 4.74 1.23
N THR A 135 15.49 5.72 2.11
CA THR A 135 14.82 5.75 3.42
C THR A 135 13.37 6.26 3.32
N GLY A 136 13.02 6.86 2.18
CA GLY A 136 11.76 7.58 2.00
C GLY A 136 11.72 8.91 2.76
N PRO A 137 10.64 9.69 2.63
CA PRO A 137 10.49 10.96 3.33
C PRO A 137 10.34 10.73 4.83
N ALA A 138 11.30 11.22 5.63
CA ALA A 138 11.41 10.97 7.07
C ALA A 138 10.09 11.13 7.86
N PRO A 139 9.28 12.19 7.63
CA PRO A 139 8.03 12.37 8.39
C PRO A 139 6.94 11.33 8.11
N TYR A 140 7.15 10.46 7.09
CA TYR A 140 6.18 9.44 6.70
C TYR A 140 6.47 8.09 7.37
N ASN A 141 7.60 7.91 8.05
CA ASN A 141 7.95 6.69 8.78
C ASN A 141 7.82 5.41 7.92
N ILE A 142 8.39 5.45 6.70
CA ILE A 142 8.36 4.29 5.82
C ILE A 142 9.33 3.22 6.35
N SER A 143 8.79 2.09 6.77
CA SER A 143 9.61 0.98 7.30
C SER A 143 10.57 0.45 6.24
N LYS A 144 11.81 0.20 6.65
CA LYS A 144 12.81 -0.46 5.79
C LYS A 144 12.41 -1.89 5.39
N ASP A 145 11.61 -2.55 6.24
CA ASP A 145 11.15 -3.92 6.03
C ASP A 145 9.90 -3.98 5.13
N ALA A 146 9.30 -2.83 4.79
CA ALA A 146 8.21 -2.73 3.85
C ALA A 146 8.74 -2.61 2.41
N ASP A 147 8.29 -3.52 1.55
CA ASP A 147 8.51 -3.45 0.10
C ASP A 147 7.50 -2.50 -0.56
N ILE A 148 6.24 -2.60 -0.12
CA ILE A 148 5.15 -1.75 -0.61
C ILE A 148 4.31 -1.26 0.58
N THR A 149 4.04 0.04 0.60
CA THR A 149 3.08 0.68 1.51
C THR A 149 2.06 1.47 0.70
N VAL A 150 0.77 1.16 0.84
CA VAL A 150 -0.32 1.87 0.17
C VAL A 150 -1.17 2.59 1.18
N VAL A 151 -1.35 3.89 0.99
CA VAL A 151 -2.14 4.77 1.86
C VAL A 151 -3.27 5.39 1.05
N LEU A 152 -4.51 5.07 1.41
CA LEU A 152 -5.69 5.74 0.86
C LEU A 152 -6.15 6.81 1.85
N TYR A 153 -6.26 8.05 1.36
CA TYR A 153 -6.68 9.15 2.22
C TYR A 153 -7.65 10.13 1.54
N THR A 154 -8.39 10.85 2.33
CA THR A 154 -9.20 12.00 1.92
C THR A 154 -9.31 12.97 3.09
N LYS A 155 -9.50 14.28 2.80
CA LYS A 155 -9.57 15.33 3.83
C LYS A 155 -8.38 15.28 4.80
N SER A 156 -7.18 15.02 4.27
CA SER A 156 -5.93 14.87 5.03
C SER A 156 -5.91 13.72 6.05
N LYS A 157 -6.90 12.83 6.07
CA LYS A 157 -6.97 11.67 6.99
C LYS A 157 -6.80 10.35 6.25
N VAL A 158 -5.98 9.46 6.81
CA VAL A 158 -5.83 8.09 6.34
C VAL A 158 -7.10 7.29 6.62
N VAL A 159 -7.64 6.67 5.57
CA VAL A 159 -8.83 5.82 5.60
C VAL A 159 -8.43 4.34 5.52
N ALA A 160 -7.36 4.03 4.80
CA ALA A 160 -6.80 2.69 4.73
C ALA A 160 -5.28 2.74 4.58
N ASN A 161 -4.60 1.78 5.18
CA ASN A 161 -3.16 1.55 5.06
C ASN A 161 -2.92 0.06 4.84
N TYR A 162 -2.09 -0.27 3.86
CA TYR A 162 -1.66 -1.62 3.52
C TYR A 162 -0.15 -1.65 3.45
N THR A 163 0.45 -2.58 4.17
CA THR A 163 1.91 -2.74 4.20
C THR A 163 2.26 -4.19 3.90
N PHE A 164 3.21 -4.38 2.99
CA PHE A 164 3.65 -5.69 2.52
C PHE A 164 5.17 -5.79 2.57
N LYS A 165 5.67 -6.91 3.06
CA LYS A 165 7.07 -7.30 2.90
C LYS A 165 7.33 -7.80 1.48
N LYS A 166 8.61 -7.94 1.13
CA LYS A 166 9.02 -8.48 -0.17
C LYS A 166 8.38 -9.85 -0.43
N GLY A 167 7.70 -9.97 -1.56
CA GLY A 167 7.01 -11.20 -1.98
C GLY A 167 5.64 -11.45 -1.36
N GLU A 168 5.15 -10.62 -0.44
CA GLU A 168 3.82 -10.78 0.18
C GLU A 168 2.68 -10.20 -0.67
N PHE A 169 2.95 -9.16 -1.48
CA PHE A 169 1.95 -8.47 -2.27
C PHE A 169 1.45 -9.34 -3.44
N LYS A 170 0.15 -9.65 -3.45
CA LYS A 170 -0.49 -10.57 -4.40
C LYS A 170 -1.61 -9.90 -5.20
N ALA A 171 -2.06 -10.55 -6.26
CA ALA A 171 -3.17 -10.06 -7.09
C ALA A 171 -4.47 -9.83 -6.30
N ALA A 172 -4.76 -10.65 -5.28
CA ALA A 172 -5.91 -10.44 -4.40
C ALA A 172 -5.84 -9.13 -3.62
N ASP A 173 -4.63 -8.71 -3.20
CA ASP A 173 -4.41 -7.44 -2.52
C ASP A 173 -4.65 -6.26 -3.47
N VAL A 174 -4.28 -6.40 -4.74
CA VAL A 174 -4.56 -5.40 -5.78
C VAL A 174 -6.06 -5.15 -5.87
N GLU A 175 -6.87 -6.21 -6.00
CA GLU A 175 -8.33 -6.09 -6.09
C GLU A 175 -8.92 -5.46 -4.83
N LYS A 176 -8.45 -5.87 -3.66
CA LYS A 176 -8.87 -5.30 -2.38
C LYS A 176 -8.59 -3.80 -2.29
N ILE A 177 -7.37 -3.37 -2.62
CA ILE A 177 -6.97 -1.96 -2.56
C ILE A 177 -7.81 -1.12 -3.54
N VAL A 178 -8.00 -1.61 -4.77
CA VAL A 178 -8.82 -0.93 -5.79
C VAL A 178 -10.29 -0.80 -5.33
N SER A 179 -10.86 -1.86 -4.77
CA SER A 179 -12.21 -1.84 -4.19
C SER A 179 -12.35 -0.79 -3.08
N ASP A 180 -11.32 -0.64 -2.25
CA ASP A 180 -11.30 0.29 -1.13
C ASP A 180 -11.12 1.77 -1.54
N VAL A 181 -10.84 2.06 -2.82
CA VAL A 181 -10.91 3.44 -3.37
C VAL A 181 -12.30 4.04 -3.14
N SER A 182 -13.36 3.23 -3.18
CA SER A 182 -14.73 3.67 -2.88
C SER A 182 -14.90 4.33 -1.49
N LYS A 183 -13.99 4.05 -0.54
CA LYS A 183 -14.00 4.64 0.81
C LYS A 183 -13.55 6.10 0.83
N ILE A 184 -12.76 6.53 -0.16
CA ILE A 184 -12.21 7.89 -0.23
C ILE A 184 -12.91 8.78 -1.26
N VAL A 185 -13.60 8.22 -2.25
CA VAL A 185 -14.25 8.96 -3.36
C VAL A 185 -15.76 9.17 -3.15
N LYS A 186 -16.20 9.29 -1.92
CA LYS A 186 -17.62 9.55 -1.57
C LYS A 186 -18.12 10.89 -2.05
#